data_aae412e582328590112838847cadc9b4
#
_entry.id   aae412e582328590112838847cadc9b4
#
_cell.length_a   1.000
_cell.length_b   1.000
_cell.length_c   1.000
_cell.angle_alpha   90.00
_cell.angle_beta   90.00
_cell.angle_gamma   90.00
#
_symmetry.space_group_name_H-M   'P 1'
#
loop_
_entity.id
_entity.type
_entity.pdbx_description
1 polymer ?
#
loop_
_entity_poly.entity_id
_entity_poly.type
_entity_poly.pdbx_seq_one_letter_code
_entity_poly.pdbx_strand_id
1 'polypeptide(L)'
;MPRQIKNRNFLSPTGFKFTLVRSPKVAFFCNQANIPDLTLGTAVQPTYLKDIDQPGDKLTFGDLTLQFLVDENLKNYMEIQNWLRGLGYPQQIGEIYDLQRSGNPALDLPSRSMDNVFSDGTLQILSSSMVAKFQVKFQRLFPYSLTTLDFDATATDIDSVSYTHLRAHETPEH
;
A
#
# COMPACT_ATOMS: atom_id res chain seq x y z
N MET A 1 -3.20 -25.56 34.54
CA MET A 1 -4.44 -25.58 33.74
C MET A 1 -4.16 -24.96 32.39
N PRO A 2 -4.45 -25.62 31.28
CA PRO A 2 -4.26 -25.03 29.96
C PRO A 2 -5.16 -23.81 29.84
N ARG A 3 -4.57 -22.65 29.53
CA ARG A 3 -5.34 -21.42 29.27
C ARG A 3 -6.16 -21.63 28.00
N GLN A 4 -7.45 -21.72 28.15
CA GLN A 4 -8.40 -21.82 27.04
C GLN A 4 -8.31 -20.56 26.18
N ILE A 5 -8.25 -20.72 24.86
CA ILE A 5 -8.22 -19.61 23.90
C ILE A 5 -9.48 -18.77 24.09
N LYS A 6 -9.32 -17.48 24.45
CA LYS A 6 -10.43 -16.57 24.74
C LYS A 6 -11.21 -16.15 23.49
N ASN A 7 -10.53 -16.05 22.35
CA ASN A 7 -11.14 -15.66 21.08
C ASN A 7 -11.15 -16.83 20.11
N ARG A 8 -12.32 -17.30 19.71
CA ARG A 8 -12.52 -18.41 18.77
C ARG A 8 -13.02 -17.93 17.40
N ASN A 9 -13.16 -16.62 17.21
CA ASN A 9 -13.65 -16.06 15.96
C ASN A 9 -12.49 -15.92 14.97
N PHE A 10 -12.70 -16.42 13.77
CA PHE A 10 -11.76 -16.25 12.66
C PHE A 10 -11.85 -14.84 12.08
N LEU A 11 -10.75 -14.39 11.49
CA LEU A 11 -10.72 -13.14 10.74
C LEU A 11 -11.63 -13.24 9.52
N SER A 12 -12.52 -12.25 9.32
CA SER A 12 -13.31 -12.15 8.08
C SER A 12 -12.45 -11.46 7.01
N PRO A 13 -12.16 -12.12 5.88
CA PRO A 13 -11.34 -11.52 4.83
C PRO A 13 -12.01 -10.34 4.11
N THR A 14 -13.33 -10.22 4.21
CA THR A 14 -14.13 -9.17 3.55
C THR A 14 -14.27 -7.88 4.36
N GLY A 15 -13.90 -7.93 5.64
CA GLY A 15 -14.04 -6.79 6.55
C GLY A 15 -12.77 -5.94 6.60
N PHE A 16 -12.56 -5.07 5.63
CA PHE A 16 -11.46 -4.11 5.70
C PHE A 16 -11.85 -2.74 5.12
N LYS A 17 -11.12 -1.72 5.52
CA LYS A 17 -11.21 -0.38 4.96
C LYS A 17 -9.80 0.15 4.78
N PHE A 18 -9.46 0.51 3.54
CA PHE A 18 -8.20 1.17 3.25
C PHE A 18 -8.42 2.68 3.12
N THR A 19 -7.47 3.46 3.58
CA THR A 19 -7.50 4.93 3.46
C THR A 19 -6.13 5.40 2.99
N LEU A 20 -6.10 6.17 1.91
CA LEU A 20 -4.89 6.79 1.37
C LEU A 20 -5.06 8.30 1.42
N VAL A 21 -4.15 8.99 2.08
CA VAL A 21 -4.32 10.42 2.37
C VAL A 21 -4.24 11.25 1.08
N ARG A 22 -3.33 10.91 0.16
CA ARG A 22 -3.15 11.64 -1.10
C ARG A 22 -4.29 11.44 -2.08
N SER A 23 -4.84 10.22 -2.16
CA SER A 23 -5.85 9.85 -3.15
C SER A 23 -7.04 9.15 -2.48
N PRO A 24 -7.92 9.90 -1.82
CA PRO A 24 -9.04 9.33 -1.08
C PRO A 24 -10.05 8.60 -1.99
N LYS A 25 -10.12 8.96 -3.26
CA LYS A 25 -10.99 8.27 -4.25
C LYS A 25 -10.51 6.85 -4.56
N VAL A 26 -9.19 6.65 -4.66
CA VAL A 26 -8.61 5.31 -4.81
C VAL A 26 -8.93 4.45 -3.60
N ALA A 27 -8.80 5.02 -2.41
CA ALA A 27 -9.13 4.35 -1.17
C ALA A 27 -10.60 3.93 -1.09
N PHE A 28 -11.52 4.78 -1.56
CA PHE A 28 -12.96 4.49 -1.55
C PHE A 28 -13.33 3.30 -2.45
N PHE A 29 -12.70 3.16 -3.60
CA PHE A 29 -12.96 2.08 -4.56
C PHE A 29 -12.07 0.85 -4.36
N CYS A 30 -11.28 0.79 -3.29
CA CYS A 30 -10.41 -0.34 -2.99
C CYS A 30 -11.23 -1.58 -2.65
N ASN A 31 -11.07 -2.64 -3.46
CA ASN A 31 -11.75 -3.92 -3.26
C ASN A 31 -10.83 -5.03 -2.74
N GLN A 32 -9.52 -4.86 -2.89
CA GLN A 32 -8.53 -5.79 -2.34
C GLN A 32 -7.30 -5.04 -1.86
N ALA A 33 -6.78 -5.44 -0.70
CA ALA A 33 -5.52 -4.99 -0.15
C ALA A 33 -4.81 -6.16 0.53
N ASN A 34 -3.50 -6.25 0.40
CA ASN A 34 -2.70 -7.20 1.16
C ASN A 34 -2.01 -6.50 2.34
N ILE A 35 -1.61 -7.28 3.32
CA ILE A 35 -0.59 -6.87 4.29
C ILE A 35 0.73 -7.40 3.74
N PRO A 36 1.75 -6.54 3.53
CA PRO A 36 3.03 -6.98 3.02
C PRO A 36 3.65 -8.08 3.88
N ASP A 37 4.42 -8.93 3.25
CA ASP A 37 5.21 -9.94 3.93
C ASP A 37 6.40 -9.32 4.67
N LEU A 38 6.84 -10.00 5.69
CA LEU A 38 7.97 -9.59 6.52
C LEU A 38 9.03 -10.68 6.46
N THR A 39 10.20 -10.32 5.97
CA THR A 39 11.32 -11.24 5.85
C THR A 39 12.48 -10.80 6.74
N LEU A 40 12.94 -11.70 7.61
CA LEU A 40 14.16 -11.52 8.39
C LEU A 40 15.34 -12.07 7.61
N GLY A 41 16.37 -11.26 7.43
CA GLY A 41 17.63 -11.70 6.85
C GLY A 41 18.28 -12.78 7.73
N THR A 42 19.02 -13.71 7.10
CA THR A 42 19.79 -14.73 7.80
C THR A 42 21.28 -14.49 7.60
N ALA A 43 22.07 -14.72 8.63
CA ALA A 43 23.52 -14.75 8.56
C ALA A 43 23.97 -16.20 8.63
N VAL A 44 24.86 -16.59 7.72
CA VAL A 44 25.40 -17.96 7.70
C VAL A 44 26.66 -17.99 8.54
N GLN A 45 26.66 -18.86 9.55
CA GLN A 45 27.85 -19.19 10.34
C GLN A 45 28.47 -20.48 9.78
N PRO A 46 29.61 -20.40 9.09
CA PRO A 46 30.28 -21.58 8.56
C PRO A 46 30.85 -22.42 9.71
N THR A 47 30.55 -23.71 9.72
CA THR A 47 31.19 -24.68 10.59
C THR A 47 31.85 -25.77 9.75
N TYR A 48 32.71 -26.56 10.37
CA TYR A 48 33.53 -27.57 9.68
C TYR A 48 32.71 -28.68 8.98
N LEU A 49 31.49 -28.95 9.45
CA LEU A 49 30.64 -30.01 8.91
C LEU A 49 29.40 -29.49 8.16
N LYS A 50 28.88 -28.33 8.54
CA LYS A 50 27.66 -27.79 7.99
C LYS A 50 27.56 -26.29 8.33
N ASP A 51 27.07 -25.51 7.39
CA ASP A 51 26.68 -24.13 7.65
C ASP A 51 25.46 -24.08 8.57
N ILE A 52 25.52 -23.19 9.56
CA ILE A 52 24.44 -22.98 10.52
C ILE A 52 23.85 -21.59 10.27
N ASP A 53 22.54 -21.55 9.95
CA ASP A 53 21.83 -20.31 9.79
C ASP A 53 21.58 -19.64 11.14
N GLN A 54 21.99 -18.39 11.28
CA GLN A 54 21.74 -17.53 12.42
C GLN A 54 20.71 -16.45 12.03
N PRO A 55 19.82 -16.06 12.95
CA PRO A 55 18.93 -14.94 12.68
C PRO A 55 19.73 -13.66 12.46
N GLY A 56 19.47 -12.97 11.38
CA GLY A 56 20.06 -11.65 11.10
C GLY A 56 19.33 -10.52 11.82
N ASP A 57 19.80 -9.31 11.60
CA ASP A 57 19.29 -8.08 12.23
C ASP A 57 18.50 -7.17 11.29
N LYS A 58 18.34 -7.57 10.01
CA LYS A 58 17.67 -6.76 8.99
C LYS A 58 16.32 -7.34 8.63
N LEU A 59 15.28 -6.55 8.85
CA LEU A 59 13.93 -6.82 8.38
C LEU A 59 13.71 -6.18 7.02
N THR A 60 13.12 -6.92 6.11
CA THR A 60 12.69 -6.42 4.79
C THR A 60 11.18 -6.60 4.68
N PHE A 61 10.51 -5.52 4.32
CA PHE A 61 9.07 -5.51 4.04
C PHE A 61 8.83 -5.70 2.55
N GLY A 62 7.84 -6.51 2.22
CA GLY A 62 7.38 -6.68 0.86
C GLY A 62 6.54 -5.51 0.36
N ASP A 63 5.90 -5.70 -0.78
CA ASP A 63 5.13 -4.65 -1.42
C ASP A 63 3.66 -4.70 -1.01
N LEU A 64 3.08 -3.52 -0.76
CA LEU A 64 1.65 -3.36 -0.58
C LEU A 64 0.98 -3.37 -1.95
N THR A 65 0.13 -4.35 -2.20
CA THR A 65 -0.65 -4.45 -3.42
C THR A 65 -2.08 -4.02 -3.16
N LEU A 66 -2.56 -3.05 -3.91
CA LEU A 66 -3.93 -2.57 -3.85
C LEU A 66 -4.64 -2.82 -5.17
N GLN A 67 -5.85 -3.35 -5.07
CA GLN A 67 -6.76 -3.47 -6.19
C GLN A 67 -7.95 -2.54 -5.96
N PHE A 68 -8.27 -1.72 -6.95
CA PHE A 68 -9.40 -0.80 -6.87
C PHE A 68 -10.19 -0.80 -8.18
N LEU A 69 -11.48 -0.53 -8.05
CA LEU A 69 -12.34 -0.34 -9.20
C LEU A 69 -12.09 1.02 -9.82
N VAL A 70 -12.02 1.07 -11.12
CA VAL A 70 -11.81 2.32 -11.85
C VAL A 70 -13.15 3.06 -11.99
N ASP A 71 -13.12 4.34 -11.68
CA ASP A 71 -14.28 5.22 -11.83
C ASP A 71 -14.60 5.44 -13.32
N GLU A 72 -15.88 5.62 -13.67
CA GLU A 72 -16.36 5.88 -15.03
C GLU A 72 -15.62 7.05 -15.71
N ASN A 73 -15.21 8.04 -14.94
CA ASN A 73 -14.45 9.20 -15.42
C ASN A 73 -12.93 9.00 -15.40
N LEU A 74 -12.43 7.80 -15.06
CA LEU A 74 -11.00 7.46 -14.93
C LEU A 74 -10.21 8.34 -13.93
N LYS A 75 -10.89 9.10 -13.08
CA LYS A 75 -10.23 10.09 -12.22
C LYS A 75 -9.29 9.45 -11.21
N ASN A 76 -9.70 8.34 -10.59
CA ASN A 76 -8.87 7.64 -9.61
C ASN A 76 -7.64 7.00 -10.27
N TYR A 77 -7.79 6.44 -11.48
CA TYR A 77 -6.67 5.91 -12.25
C TYR A 77 -5.68 7.00 -12.64
N MET A 78 -6.18 8.12 -13.17
CA MET A 78 -5.36 9.26 -13.57
C MET A 78 -4.64 9.91 -12.39
N GLU A 79 -5.23 9.93 -11.19
CA GLU A 79 -4.55 10.42 -9.98
C GLU A 79 -3.28 9.61 -9.68
N ILE A 80 -3.34 8.26 -9.75
CA ILE A 80 -2.17 7.40 -9.53
C ILE A 80 -1.16 7.52 -10.68
N GLN A 81 -1.64 7.57 -11.92
CA GLN A 81 -0.79 7.74 -13.10
C GLN A 81 -0.02 9.07 -13.04
N ASN A 82 -0.70 10.15 -12.71
CA ASN A 82 -0.06 11.47 -12.56
C ASN A 82 0.95 11.48 -11.41
N TRP A 83 0.66 10.77 -10.32
CA TRP A 83 1.61 10.61 -9.23
C TRP A 83 2.86 9.85 -9.68
N LEU A 84 2.71 8.74 -10.39
CA LEU A 84 3.84 7.99 -10.99
C LEU A 84 4.65 8.84 -11.97
N ARG A 85 3.97 9.60 -12.86
CA ARG A 85 4.63 10.49 -13.81
C ARG A 85 5.40 11.60 -13.10
N GLY A 86 4.82 12.20 -12.08
CA GLY A 86 5.49 13.24 -11.31
C GLY A 86 6.72 12.72 -10.56
N LEU A 87 6.74 11.45 -10.14
CA LEU A 87 7.92 10.82 -9.55
C LEU A 87 9.01 10.52 -10.60
N GLY A 88 8.61 10.06 -11.79
CA GLY A 88 9.52 9.67 -12.87
C GLY A 88 9.93 10.80 -13.81
N TYR A 89 9.27 11.96 -13.77
CA TYR A 89 9.48 13.16 -14.61
C TYR A 89 9.93 12.85 -16.05
N PRO A 90 9.11 12.11 -16.84
CA PRO A 90 9.53 11.59 -18.16
C PRO A 90 9.77 12.68 -19.21
N GLN A 91 9.20 13.86 -19.08
CA GLN A 91 9.32 14.94 -20.05
C GLN A 91 10.26 16.05 -19.59
N GLN A 92 10.10 16.50 -18.34
CA GLN A 92 10.91 17.59 -17.79
C GLN A 92 10.98 17.52 -16.26
N ILE A 93 12.09 18.01 -15.70
CA ILE A 93 12.32 18.07 -14.25
C ILE A 93 11.23 18.89 -13.52
N GLY A 94 10.53 19.80 -14.23
CA GLY A 94 9.43 20.58 -13.66
C GLY A 94 8.29 19.75 -13.08
N GLU A 95 8.04 18.55 -13.61
CA GLU A 95 6.94 17.68 -13.18
C GLU A 95 7.05 17.26 -11.71
N ILE A 96 8.28 17.01 -11.21
CA ILE A 96 8.49 16.70 -9.79
C ILE A 96 8.21 17.92 -8.90
N TYR A 97 8.51 19.12 -9.36
CA TYR A 97 8.20 20.35 -8.61
C TYR A 97 6.68 20.60 -8.54
N ASP A 98 5.96 20.29 -9.60
CA ASP A 98 4.50 20.40 -9.62
C ASP A 98 3.87 19.33 -8.70
N LEU A 99 4.42 18.12 -8.67
CA LEU A 99 4.02 17.08 -7.73
C LEU A 99 4.26 17.49 -6.27
N GLN A 100 5.41 18.11 -5.99
CA GLN A 100 5.73 18.63 -4.66
C GLN A 100 4.80 19.76 -4.23
N ARG A 101 4.39 20.64 -5.17
CA ARG A 101 3.44 21.71 -4.90
C ARG A 101 2.01 21.21 -4.67
N SER A 102 1.61 20.18 -5.40
CA SER A 102 0.30 19.54 -5.24
C SER A 102 0.14 18.76 -3.95
N GLY A 103 1.19 18.63 -3.18
CA GLY A 103 1.43 18.03 -1.88
C GLY A 103 0.29 17.31 -1.16
N ASN A 104 0.60 16.67 -0.09
CA ASN A 104 -0.40 16.05 0.79
C ASN A 104 -1.03 17.17 1.66
N PRO A 105 -2.32 17.53 1.46
CA PRO A 105 -2.96 18.61 2.22
C PRO A 105 -3.08 18.33 3.72
N ALA A 106 -2.85 17.07 4.15
CA ALA A 106 -2.89 16.69 5.56
C ALA A 106 -1.55 16.90 6.28
N LEU A 107 -0.48 17.18 5.53
CA LEU A 107 0.83 17.48 6.08
C LEU A 107 1.11 18.97 5.85
N ASP A 108 1.24 19.72 6.93
CA ASP A 108 1.61 21.16 6.89
C ASP A 108 3.11 21.31 6.60
N LEU A 109 3.54 20.80 5.43
CA LEU A 109 4.93 20.78 4.98
C LEU A 109 5.22 21.92 4.00
N PRO A 110 6.47 22.42 3.97
CA PRO A 110 6.87 23.41 2.97
C PRO A 110 6.56 22.95 1.55
N SER A 111 6.09 23.81 0.69
CA SER A 111 5.60 23.50 -0.67
C SER A 111 6.63 22.83 -1.61
N ARG A 112 7.87 22.69 -1.22
CA ARG A 112 8.96 22.03 -1.97
C ARG A 112 9.66 20.93 -1.19
N SER A 113 9.02 20.37 -0.15
CA SER A 113 9.59 19.25 0.58
C SER A 113 9.51 17.97 -0.25
N MET A 114 10.58 17.17 -0.21
CA MET A 114 10.56 15.82 -0.79
C MET A 114 9.55 14.89 -0.09
N ASP A 115 9.18 15.20 1.15
CA ASP A 115 8.14 14.44 1.86
C ASP A 115 6.74 14.63 1.24
N ASN A 116 6.51 15.71 0.50
CA ASN A 116 5.25 15.95 -0.22
C ASN A 116 5.01 14.97 -1.38
N VAL A 117 6.01 14.24 -1.85
CA VAL A 117 5.84 13.23 -2.91
C VAL A 117 5.32 11.90 -2.38
N PHE A 118 5.43 11.68 -1.07
CA PHE A 118 4.94 10.48 -0.39
C PHE A 118 3.50 10.68 0.11
N SER A 119 2.89 9.58 0.48
CA SER A 119 1.57 9.55 1.13
C SER A 119 1.58 8.59 2.30
N ASP A 120 0.70 8.80 3.24
CA ASP A 120 0.42 7.85 4.29
C ASP A 120 -0.85 7.07 3.98
N GLY A 121 -0.85 5.81 4.35
CA GLY A 121 -1.98 4.91 4.19
C GLY A 121 -2.34 4.21 5.49
N THR A 122 -3.59 3.85 5.64
CA THR A 122 -4.08 3.11 6.78
C THR A 122 -5.01 2.00 6.34
N LEU A 123 -4.69 0.77 6.72
CA LEU A 123 -5.55 -0.39 6.54
C LEU A 123 -6.22 -0.72 7.89
N GLN A 124 -7.52 -0.57 7.95
CA GLN A 124 -8.33 -0.95 9.10
C GLN A 124 -8.97 -2.31 8.85
N ILE A 125 -8.76 -3.24 9.77
CA ILE A 125 -9.36 -4.57 9.72
C ILE A 125 -10.58 -4.57 10.63
N LEU A 126 -11.73 -4.93 10.05
CA LEU A 126 -13.01 -4.94 10.71
C LEU A 126 -13.30 -6.33 11.30
N SER A 127 -13.95 -6.35 12.42
CA SER A 127 -14.50 -7.60 12.98
C SER A 127 -15.75 -8.05 12.22
N SER A 128 -16.26 -9.24 12.54
CA SER A 128 -17.55 -9.75 12.04
C SER A 128 -18.72 -8.82 12.32
N SER A 129 -18.60 -7.94 13.32
CA SER A 129 -19.58 -6.90 13.65
C SER A 129 -19.27 -5.55 13.01
N MET A 130 -18.41 -5.50 11.97
CA MET A 130 -18.01 -4.28 11.24
C MET A 130 -17.39 -3.19 12.12
N VAL A 131 -16.83 -3.55 13.26
CA VAL A 131 -16.10 -2.64 14.15
C VAL A 131 -14.60 -2.78 13.88
N ALA A 132 -13.92 -1.65 13.67
CA ALA A 132 -12.47 -1.64 13.49
C ALA A 132 -11.78 -2.09 14.79
N LYS A 133 -11.07 -3.22 14.73
CA LYS A 133 -10.31 -3.77 15.87
C LYS A 133 -8.82 -3.64 15.72
N PHE A 134 -8.35 -3.60 14.52
CA PHE A 134 -6.93 -3.57 14.21
C PHE A 134 -6.66 -2.59 13.09
N GLN A 135 -5.56 -1.87 13.19
CA GLN A 135 -5.19 -0.83 12.23
C GLN A 135 -3.69 -0.98 11.91
N VAL A 136 -3.39 -1.05 10.63
CA VAL A 136 -2.02 -1.04 10.10
C VAL A 136 -1.78 0.31 9.44
N LYS A 137 -0.78 1.04 9.88
CA LYS A 137 -0.37 2.31 9.30
C LYS A 137 0.83 2.10 8.41
N PHE A 138 0.77 2.60 7.21
CA PHE A 138 1.86 2.63 6.24
C PHE A 138 2.33 4.07 6.09
N GLN A 139 3.61 4.30 6.29
CA GLN A 139 4.20 5.62 6.16
C GLN A 139 5.04 5.72 4.90
N ARG A 140 5.06 6.90 4.28
CA ARG A 140 5.87 7.20 3.11
C ARG A 140 5.62 6.26 1.92
N LEU A 141 4.37 5.97 1.64
CA LEU A 141 3.95 5.21 0.47
C LEU A 141 4.24 5.99 -0.81
N PHE A 142 4.69 5.29 -1.82
CA PHE A 142 4.77 5.80 -3.20
C PHE A 142 4.46 4.68 -4.18
N PRO A 143 3.75 4.97 -5.27
CA PRO A 143 3.48 3.98 -6.31
C PRO A 143 4.73 3.76 -7.16
N TYR A 144 5.03 2.50 -7.48
CA TYR A 144 6.11 2.18 -8.42
C TYR A 144 5.65 1.34 -9.61
N SER A 145 4.46 0.78 -9.54
CA SER A 145 3.88 0.00 -10.63
C SER A 145 2.36 0.21 -10.68
N LEU A 146 1.85 0.37 -11.87
CA LEU A 146 0.42 0.44 -12.18
C LEU A 146 0.17 -0.51 -13.35
N THR A 147 -0.79 -1.41 -13.19
CA THR A 147 -1.13 -2.37 -14.26
C THR A 147 -1.86 -1.71 -15.40
N THR A 148 -1.86 -2.37 -16.55
CA THR A 148 -2.64 -1.96 -17.73
C THR A 148 -4.13 -1.94 -17.42
N LEU A 149 -4.84 -1.06 -18.08
CA LEU A 149 -6.28 -1.00 -18.11
C LEU A 149 -6.73 -1.48 -19.51
N ASP A 150 -7.32 -2.67 -19.56
CA ASP A 150 -7.76 -3.26 -20.82
C ASP A 150 -9.23 -2.92 -21.06
N PHE A 151 -9.55 -2.57 -22.30
CA PHE A 151 -10.92 -2.29 -22.74
C PHE A 151 -11.33 -3.35 -23.76
N ASP A 152 -12.37 -4.10 -23.44
CA ASP A 152 -12.96 -5.09 -24.34
C ASP A 152 -14.44 -4.76 -24.57
N ALA A 153 -14.78 -4.40 -25.79
CA ALA A 153 -16.16 -4.07 -26.17
C ALA A 153 -17.10 -5.30 -26.18
N THR A 154 -16.55 -6.50 -26.10
CA THR A 154 -17.32 -7.75 -26.06
C THR A 154 -17.55 -8.28 -24.64
N ALA A 155 -16.85 -7.71 -23.65
CA ALA A 155 -17.03 -8.09 -22.25
C ALA A 155 -18.41 -7.67 -21.74
N THR A 156 -19.11 -8.61 -21.13
CA THR A 156 -20.42 -8.36 -20.50
C THR A 156 -20.31 -7.88 -19.06
N ASP A 157 -19.16 -8.05 -18.45
CA ASP A 157 -18.89 -7.68 -17.05
C ASP A 157 -18.06 -6.41 -16.98
N ILE A 158 -18.40 -5.56 -16.00
CA ILE A 158 -17.70 -4.31 -15.72
C ILE A 158 -16.46 -4.61 -14.86
N ASP A 159 -15.46 -5.25 -15.45
CA ASP A 159 -14.21 -5.60 -14.77
C ASP A 159 -13.05 -4.69 -15.18
N SER A 160 -13.18 -3.42 -14.92
CA SER A 160 -12.00 -2.56 -14.98
C SER A 160 -11.34 -2.49 -13.60
N VAL A 161 -10.51 -3.47 -13.31
CA VAL A 161 -9.78 -3.56 -12.06
C VAL A 161 -8.33 -3.19 -12.31
N SER A 162 -7.86 -2.16 -11.64
CA SER A 162 -6.46 -1.74 -11.71
C SER A 162 -5.71 -2.16 -10.46
N TYR A 163 -4.52 -2.72 -10.63
CA TYR A 163 -3.60 -3.08 -9.54
C TYR A 163 -2.51 -2.03 -9.43
N THR A 164 -2.24 -1.61 -8.22
CA THR A 164 -1.12 -0.70 -7.92
C THR A 164 -0.24 -1.33 -6.85
N HIS A 165 1.04 -1.40 -7.12
CA HIS A 165 2.04 -1.79 -6.13
C HIS A 165 2.59 -0.53 -5.46
N LEU A 166 2.55 -0.50 -4.15
CA LEU A 166 3.04 0.59 -3.32
C LEU A 166 4.17 0.07 -2.43
N ARG A 167 5.23 0.84 -2.32
CA ARG A 167 6.34 0.56 -1.40
C ARG A 167 6.23 1.46 -0.18
N ALA A 168 6.38 0.89 1.01
CA ALA A 168 6.27 1.58 2.28
C ALA A 168 7.44 1.28 3.22
N HIS A 169 7.72 2.24 4.10
CA HIS A 169 8.36 1.93 5.38
C HIS A 169 7.26 1.72 6.42
N GLU A 170 7.16 0.51 6.94
CA GLU A 170 6.18 0.20 7.97
C GLU A 170 6.72 0.53 9.35
N THR A 171 5.90 1.22 10.14
CA THR A 171 6.05 1.28 11.60
C THR A 171 4.85 0.56 12.19
N PRO A 172 5.03 -0.61 12.83
CA PRO A 172 3.96 -1.22 13.59
C PRO A 172 3.69 -0.38 14.84
N GLU A 173 2.55 0.28 14.88
CA GLU A 173 2.02 0.84 16.11
C GLU A 173 1.05 -0.16 16.74
N HIS A 174 1.32 -0.47 17.98
CA HIS A 174 0.49 -1.33 18.84
C HIS A 174 -0.75 -0.60 19.36
#